data_3dbef120756cce4e66f07ce3c24a7fa1
#
_entry.id   3dbef120756cce4e66f07ce3c24a7fa1
#
_cell.length_a   1.000
_cell.length_b   1.000
_cell.length_c   1.000
_cell.angle_alpha   90.00
_cell.angle_beta   90.00
_cell.angle_gamma   90.00
#
_symmetry.space_group_name_H-M   'P 1'
#
loop_
_entity.id
_entity.type
_entity.pdbx_description
1 polymer ?
#
loop_
_entity_poly.entity_id
_entity_poly.type
_entity_poly.pdbx_seq_one_letter_code
_entity_poly.pdbx_strand_id
1 'polypeptide(L)'
;MSWIFIGLLVFFVGAAAFTALVAPLRQHSNIITRTPVVKSYIGIDDFNNTDKGVMFEAVTTPGGPADQAGLVGGDVILSFDGQPIQNEDQIEELMEKTPIGKTVDVEYIRDGQKKTAKLTTISQDENRRLTREFERRPEGRAHFGYEDGDAERVEVPGTNTYGVRLGTILRSRPADLAGVKEGDIVTAFDGVPIRTSEEFLMRVRRALPYSTVKLSIVRKGENETDPVEKLEIPVKMGKQ
;
A
#
# COMPACT_ATOMS: atom_id res chain seq x y z
N MET A 1 116.40 -28.72 -5.37
CA MET A 1 115.31 -29.47 -6.07
C MET A 1 114.21 -29.61 -5.06
N SER A 2 113.17 -28.77 -5.21
CA SER A 2 112.11 -28.56 -4.24
C SER A 2 110.79 -29.10 -4.78
N TRP A 3 110.16 -29.96 -4.05
CA TRP A 3 108.84 -30.42 -4.37
C TRP A 3 107.84 -29.71 -3.49
N ILE A 4 106.97 -28.91 -4.09
CA ILE A 4 105.91 -28.22 -3.45
C ILE A 4 104.63 -29.08 -3.55
N PHE A 5 104.20 -29.51 -2.38
CA PHE A 5 102.86 -30.14 -2.28
C PHE A 5 101.75 -29.03 -2.14
N ILE A 6 100.87 -28.97 -3.08
CA ILE A 6 99.72 -28.10 -3.02
C ILE A 6 98.54 -28.91 -2.41
N GLY A 7 98.19 -28.58 -1.17
CA GLY A 7 96.98 -29.15 -0.54
C GLY A 7 95.72 -28.50 -1.04
N LEU A 8 94.85 -29.33 -1.59
CA LEU A 8 93.53 -28.90 -2.05
C LEU A 8 92.55 -28.82 -0.85
N LEU A 9 92.21 -27.59 -0.46
CA LEU A 9 91.21 -27.36 0.58
C LEU A 9 89.81 -27.34 -0.05
N VAL A 10 89.03 -28.37 0.21
CA VAL A 10 87.60 -28.41 -0.26
C VAL A 10 86.76 -27.71 0.79
N PHE A 11 86.22 -26.57 0.39
CA PHE A 11 85.18 -25.87 1.16
C PHE A 11 83.80 -26.47 0.86
N PHE A 12 83.23 -27.12 1.87
CA PHE A 12 81.79 -27.49 1.82
C PHE A 12 81.01 -26.24 2.17
N VAL A 13 80.31 -25.67 1.16
CA VAL A 13 79.31 -24.65 1.38
C VAL A 13 77.99 -25.33 1.68
N GLY A 14 77.66 -25.35 2.95
CA GLY A 14 76.31 -25.80 3.37
C GLY A 14 75.21 -24.86 2.88
N ALA A 15 74.41 -25.32 1.96
CA ALA A 15 73.18 -24.61 1.56
C ALA A 15 72.11 -24.69 2.68
N ALA A 16 72.01 -23.63 3.48
CA ALA A 16 70.91 -23.48 4.38
C ALA A 16 69.66 -23.15 3.57
N ALA A 17 68.71 -24.14 3.41
CA ALA A 17 67.43 -23.92 2.83
C ALA A 17 66.60 -23.04 3.76
N PHE A 18 66.46 -21.79 3.41
CA PHE A 18 65.45 -20.89 4.03
C PHE A 18 64.07 -21.31 3.52
N THR A 19 63.38 -22.17 4.26
CA THR A 19 61.95 -22.38 4.07
C THR A 19 61.21 -21.15 4.58
N ALA A 20 60.94 -20.21 3.69
CA ALA A 20 60.02 -19.13 3.97
C ALA A 20 58.63 -19.73 4.21
N LEU A 21 58.22 -19.73 5.48
CA LEU A 21 56.84 -20.06 5.86
C LEU A 21 55.93 -18.95 5.34
N VAL A 22 55.37 -19.11 4.13
CA VAL A 22 54.36 -18.22 3.60
C VAL A 22 53.06 -18.55 4.35
N ALA A 23 52.82 -17.78 5.41
CA ALA A 23 51.50 -17.80 6.06
C ALA A 23 50.45 -17.36 5.03
N PRO A 24 49.34 -18.11 4.84
CA PRO A 24 48.29 -17.64 3.96
C PRO A 24 47.72 -16.35 4.54
N LEU A 25 47.83 -15.25 3.78
CA LEU A 25 47.08 -14.04 4.02
C LEU A 25 45.60 -14.42 4.01
N ARG A 26 44.99 -14.55 5.20
CA ARG A 26 43.56 -14.60 5.32
C ARG A 26 43.05 -13.30 4.74
N GLN A 27 42.62 -13.34 3.49
CA GLN A 27 41.72 -12.34 2.95
C GLN A 27 40.48 -12.35 3.81
N HIS A 28 40.40 -11.39 4.72
CA HIS A 28 39.12 -11.05 5.33
C HIS A 28 38.28 -10.44 4.19
N SER A 29 37.55 -11.30 3.46
CA SER A 29 36.45 -10.82 2.67
C SER A 29 35.51 -10.16 3.66
N ASN A 30 35.52 -8.84 3.71
CA ASN A 30 34.42 -8.06 4.29
C ASN A 30 33.19 -8.40 3.47
N ILE A 31 32.53 -9.48 3.85
CA ILE A 31 31.16 -9.71 3.43
C ILE A 31 30.39 -8.58 4.11
N ILE A 32 30.20 -7.49 3.38
CA ILE A 32 29.19 -6.50 3.75
C ILE A 32 27.87 -7.26 3.61
N THR A 33 27.47 -7.92 4.68
CA THR A 33 26.09 -8.40 4.84
C THR A 33 25.26 -7.11 4.85
N ARG A 34 24.80 -6.70 3.67
CA ARG A 34 23.70 -5.75 3.58
C ARG A 34 22.54 -6.43 4.31
N THR A 35 22.34 -6.04 5.54
CA THR A 35 21.07 -6.37 6.24
C THR A 35 19.98 -5.91 5.29
N PRO A 36 19.10 -6.79 4.81
CA PRO A 36 18.02 -6.34 3.95
C PRO A 36 17.28 -5.24 4.70
N VAL A 37 17.13 -4.09 4.07
CA VAL A 37 16.29 -3.02 4.60
C VAL A 37 14.89 -3.60 4.61
N VAL A 38 14.39 -3.90 5.79
CA VAL A 38 13.06 -4.50 5.96
C VAL A 38 12.07 -3.35 5.98
N LYS A 39 11.53 -3.01 4.80
CA LYS A 39 10.49 -1.99 4.64
C LYS A 39 9.28 -2.35 5.50
N SER A 40 8.78 -1.40 6.26
CA SER A 40 7.51 -1.54 6.96
C SER A 40 6.33 -1.22 6.03
N TYR A 41 5.16 -1.73 6.35
CA TYR A 41 3.93 -1.57 5.57
C TYR A 41 2.79 -1.09 6.45
N ILE A 42 1.90 -0.31 5.88
CA ILE A 42 0.69 0.18 6.52
C ILE A 42 -0.59 -0.22 5.79
N GLY A 43 -0.48 -0.83 4.60
CA GLY A 43 -1.61 -1.39 3.84
C GLY A 43 -2.36 -0.37 2.99
N ILE A 44 -1.64 0.62 2.45
CA ILE A 44 -2.10 1.57 1.43
C ILE A 44 -1.14 1.55 0.26
N ASP A 45 -1.63 1.84 -0.92
CA ASP A 45 -0.87 1.92 -2.17
C ASP A 45 -1.43 3.04 -3.07
N ASP A 46 -0.79 3.26 -4.22
CA ASP A 46 -1.19 4.20 -5.27
C ASP A 46 -1.28 5.64 -4.73
N PHE A 47 -0.10 6.20 -4.48
CA PHE A 47 0.04 7.55 -3.97
C PHE A 47 -0.04 8.60 -5.08
N ASN A 48 -0.71 9.71 -4.79
CA ASN A 48 -0.79 10.88 -5.65
C ASN A 48 -0.35 12.13 -4.89
N ASN A 49 0.59 12.87 -5.46
CA ASN A 49 1.05 14.13 -4.87
C ASN A 49 -0.05 15.19 -4.98
N THR A 50 -0.27 15.94 -3.91
CA THR A 50 -1.19 17.07 -3.84
C THR A 50 -0.47 18.33 -3.37
N ASP A 51 -1.16 19.47 -3.39
CA ASP A 51 -0.63 20.75 -2.87
C ASP A 51 -0.43 20.75 -1.34
N LYS A 52 -1.01 19.78 -0.62
CA LYS A 52 -1.00 19.73 0.85
C LYS A 52 -0.23 18.54 1.42
N GLY A 53 0.01 17.51 0.63
CA GLY A 53 0.61 16.26 1.06
C GLY A 53 0.39 15.16 0.04
N VAL A 54 0.26 13.93 0.48
CA VAL A 54 0.12 12.75 -0.39
C VAL A 54 -1.23 12.08 -0.17
N MET A 55 -2.04 12.02 -1.22
CA MET A 55 -3.29 11.26 -1.25
C MET A 55 -2.99 9.81 -1.65
N PHE A 56 -3.71 8.85 -1.12
CA PHE A 56 -3.69 7.47 -1.58
C PHE A 56 -5.06 7.04 -2.09
N GLU A 57 -5.07 6.10 -3.05
CA GLU A 57 -6.30 5.72 -3.77
C GLU A 57 -7.17 4.73 -2.99
N ALA A 58 -6.56 3.79 -2.27
CA ALA A 58 -7.32 2.80 -1.50
C ALA A 58 -6.54 2.23 -0.32
N VAL A 59 -7.28 1.70 0.65
CA VAL A 59 -6.73 0.78 1.66
C VAL A 59 -6.73 -0.63 1.06
N THR A 60 -5.54 -1.10 0.68
CA THR A 60 -5.35 -2.33 -0.12
C THR A 60 -5.26 -3.60 0.72
N THR A 61 -4.97 -3.47 2.03
CA THR A 61 -4.83 -4.61 2.94
C THR A 61 -5.97 -4.64 3.96
N PRO A 62 -7.04 -5.41 3.74
CA PRO A 62 -8.11 -5.59 4.70
C PRO A 62 -7.59 -6.17 6.02
N GLY A 63 -7.99 -5.57 7.15
CA GLY A 63 -7.48 -5.92 8.47
C GLY A 63 -6.04 -5.44 8.74
N GLY A 64 -5.42 -4.73 7.79
CA GLY A 64 -4.10 -4.12 7.96
C GLY A 64 -4.13 -2.83 8.77
N PRO A 65 -2.94 -2.22 9.01
CA PRO A 65 -2.83 -1.04 9.88
C PRO A 65 -3.72 0.13 9.49
N ALA A 66 -3.73 0.52 8.21
CA ALA A 66 -4.55 1.64 7.72
C ALA A 66 -6.05 1.35 7.85
N ASP A 67 -6.47 0.10 7.56
CA ASP A 67 -7.86 -0.33 7.70
C ASP A 67 -8.33 -0.28 9.17
N GLN A 68 -7.52 -0.80 10.10
CA GLN A 68 -7.81 -0.77 11.53
C GLN A 68 -7.81 0.66 12.09
N ALA A 69 -6.98 1.54 11.54
CA ALA A 69 -6.93 2.96 11.92
C ALA A 69 -8.06 3.80 11.31
N GLY A 70 -8.90 3.21 10.44
CA GLY A 70 -10.02 3.87 9.78
C GLY A 70 -9.61 4.88 8.71
N LEU A 71 -8.42 4.73 8.11
CA LEU A 71 -8.05 5.45 6.91
C LEU A 71 -8.87 4.93 5.71
N VAL A 72 -9.14 5.80 4.75
CA VAL A 72 -9.89 5.46 3.53
C VAL A 72 -9.25 6.14 2.33
N GLY A 73 -9.40 5.55 1.14
CA GLY A 73 -8.91 6.16 -0.09
C GLY A 73 -9.45 7.58 -0.28
N GLY A 74 -8.58 8.48 -0.73
CA GLY A 74 -8.84 9.92 -0.83
C GLY A 74 -8.43 10.74 0.40
N ASP A 75 -7.99 10.12 1.49
CA ASP A 75 -7.33 10.85 2.57
C ASP A 75 -5.99 11.41 2.09
N VAL A 76 -5.69 12.65 2.45
CA VAL A 76 -4.41 13.30 2.14
C VAL A 76 -3.52 13.28 3.38
N ILE A 77 -2.46 12.48 3.35
CA ILE A 77 -1.50 12.37 4.45
C ILE A 77 -0.64 13.63 4.50
N LEU A 78 -0.58 14.27 5.67
CA LEU A 78 0.20 15.49 5.94
C LEU A 78 1.51 15.20 6.66
N SER A 79 1.49 14.21 7.57
CA SER A 79 2.67 13.80 8.33
C SER A 79 2.58 12.33 8.72
N PHE A 80 3.75 11.72 8.88
CA PHE A 80 3.92 10.35 9.35
C PHE A 80 4.95 10.35 10.48
N ASP A 81 4.56 9.88 11.67
CA ASP A 81 5.40 9.86 12.87
C ASP A 81 6.02 11.25 13.20
N GLY A 82 5.21 12.32 13.04
CA GLY A 82 5.62 13.69 13.25
C GLY A 82 6.48 14.32 12.14
N GLN A 83 6.84 13.56 11.10
CA GLN A 83 7.58 14.07 9.95
C GLN A 83 6.60 14.54 8.87
N PRO A 84 6.70 15.79 8.38
CA PRO A 84 5.83 16.29 7.33
C PRO A 84 6.08 15.56 6.00
N ILE A 85 5.02 15.35 5.23
CA ILE A 85 5.05 14.67 3.93
C ILE A 85 4.54 15.63 2.86
N GLN A 86 5.29 15.78 1.78
CA GLN A 86 4.96 16.61 0.63
C GLN A 86 4.84 15.83 -0.68
N ASN A 87 5.45 14.64 -0.73
CA ASN A 87 5.44 13.78 -1.92
C ASN A 87 5.56 12.30 -1.53
N GLU A 88 5.32 11.44 -2.52
CA GLU A 88 5.36 9.98 -2.39
C GLU A 88 6.73 9.47 -1.92
N ASP A 89 7.83 9.98 -2.47
CA ASP A 89 9.18 9.55 -2.10
C ASP A 89 9.43 9.67 -0.59
N GLN A 90 8.90 10.75 0.03
CA GLN A 90 9.08 11.00 1.46
C GLN A 90 8.31 10.00 2.34
N ILE A 91 7.07 9.65 1.99
CA ILE A 91 6.34 8.65 2.76
C ILE A 91 6.97 7.27 2.59
N GLU A 92 7.43 6.91 1.40
CA GLU A 92 8.14 5.66 1.16
C GLU A 92 9.44 5.58 1.96
N GLU A 93 10.26 6.64 1.93
CA GLU A 93 11.50 6.72 2.71
C GLU A 93 11.25 6.59 4.22
N LEU A 94 10.18 7.23 4.73
CA LEU A 94 9.80 7.12 6.13
C LEU A 94 9.34 5.70 6.50
N MET A 95 8.57 5.04 5.64
CA MET A 95 8.19 3.64 5.85
C MET A 95 9.39 2.70 5.84
N GLU A 96 10.40 2.95 4.99
CA GLU A 96 11.64 2.15 4.98
C GLU A 96 12.45 2.32 6.26
N LYS A 97 12.45 3.52 6.85
CA LYS A 97 13.18 3.83 8.08
C LYS A 97 12.44 3.45 9.36
N THR A 98 11.13 3.24 9.27
CA THR A 98 10.29 2.96 10.43
C THR A 98 10.36 1.48 10.79
N PRO A 99 10.71 1.13 12.05
CA PRO A 99 10.72 -0.26 12.50
C PRO A 99 9.36 -0.93 12.37
N ILE A 100 9.36 -2.21 12.02
CA ILE A 100 8.17 -3.07 12.07
C ILE A 100 7.67 -3.15 13.50
N GLY A 101 6.36 -3.07 13.70
CA GLY A 101 5.70 -3.09 15.01
C GLY A 101 5.72 -1.74 15.73
N LYS A 102 6.27 -0.69 15.12
CA LYS A 102 6.20 0.66 15.68
C LYS A 102 4.80 1.24 15.49
N THR A 103 4.23 1.78 16.56
CA THR A 103 3.02 2.61 16.46
C THR A 103 3.41 4.04 16.14
N VAL A 104 2.80 4.59 15.10
CA VAL A 104 3.04 5.94 14.59
C VAL A 104 1.76 6.74 14.54
N ASP A 105 1.87 8.05 14.66
CA ASP A 105 0.78 8.99 14.41
C ASP A 105 0.81 9.43 12.95
N VAL A 106 -0.35 9.36 12.28
CA VAL A 106 -0.55 9.85 10.91
C VAL A 106 -1.54 10.99 10.95
N GLU A 107 -1.10 12.20 10.61
CA GLU A 107 -2.00 13.32 10.39
C GLU A 107 -2.46 13.33 8.94
N TYR A 108 -3.74 13.54 8.72
CA TYR A 108 -4.33 13.54 7.39
C TYR A 108 -5.51 14.52 7.27
N ILE A 109 -5.87 14.86 6.04
CA ILE A 109 -7.09 15.61 5.73
C ILE A 109 -8.11 14.67 5.11
N ARG A 110 -9.34 14.70 5.64
CA ARG A 110 -10.53 14.09 5.04
C ARG A 110 -11.64 15.13 5.00
N ASP A 111 -12.23 15.34 3.82
CA ASP A 111 -13.31 16.30 3.60
C ASP A 111 -12.98 17.70 4.16
N GLY A 112 -11.75 18.18 3.95
CA GLY A 112 -11.24 19.47 4.44
C GLY A 112 -10.91 19.51 5.93
N GLN A 113 -11.17 18.46 6.69
CA GLN A 113 -10.90 18.40 8.14
C GLN A 113 -9.59 17.67 8.42
N LYS A 114 -8.71 18.30 9.21
CA LYS A 114 -7.51 17.67 9.73
C LYS A 114 -7.86 16.66 10.82
N LYS A 115 -7.30 15.46 10.71
CA LYS A 115 -7.51 14.33 11.62
C LYS A 115 -6.19 13.65 11.92
N THR A 116 -6.17 12.84 12.97
CA THR A 116 -5.03 12.00 13.34
C THR A 116 -5.48 10.56 13.54
N ALA A 117 -4.72 9.62 13.02
CA ALA A 117 -4.89 8.20 13.24
C ALA A 117 -3.61 7.62 13.84
N LYS A 118 -3.76 6.61 14.71
CA LYS A 118 -2.65 5.79 15.20
C LYS A 118 -2.67 4.46 14.49
N LEU A 119 -1.55 4.07 13.92
CA LEU A 119 -1.41 2.76 13.29
C LEU A 119 -0.09 2.09 13.66
N THR A 120 -0.07 0.78 13.67
CA THR A 120 1.13 0.00 13.97
C THR A 120 1.62 -0.66 12.68
N THR A 121 2.85 -0.35 12.29
CA THR A 121 3.46 -0.88 11.07
C THR A 121 3.64 -2.39 11.13
N ILE A 122 3.50 -3.06 9.98
CA ILE A 122 3.66 -4.51 9.84
C ILE A 122 4.78 -4.86 8.85
N SER A 123 5.20 -6.12 8.84
CA SER A 123 6.15 -6.64 7.86
C SER A 123 5.48 -6.87 6.50
N GLN A 124 6.30 -6.97 5.45
CA GLN A 124 5.83 -7.38 4.12
C GLN A 124 5.17 -8.76 4.14
N ASP A 125 5.71 -9.69 4.91
CA ASP A 125 5.15 -11.04 5.01
C ASP A 125 3.78 -11.03 5.67
N GLU A 126 3.59 -10.24 6.72
CA GLU A 126 2.30 -10.05 7.37
C GLU A 126 1.30 -9.38 6.43
N ASN A 127 1.72 -8.32 5.71
CA ASN A 127 0.91 -7.67 4.70
C ASN A 127 0.43 -8.65 3.62
N ARG A 128 1.35 -9.46 3.09
CA ARG A 128 1.03 -10.52 2.10
C ARG A 128 0.13 -11.61 2.70
N ARG A 129 0.30 -11.95 3.99
CA ARG A 129 -0.55 -12.93 4.67
C ARG A 129 -1.99 -12.44 4.73
N LEU A 130 -2.22 -11.23 5.21
CA LEU A 130 -3.55 -10.61 5.30
C LEU A 130 -4.23 -10.52 3.93
N THR A 131 -3.49 -10.07 2.91
CA THR A 131 -4.01 -9.99 1.53
C THR A 131 -4.41 -11.36 1.00
N ARG A 132 -3.57 -12.40 1.18
CA ARG A 132 -3.88 -13.77 0.74
C ARG A 132 -5.06 -14.36 1.49
N GLU A 133 -5.19 -14.13 2.80
CA GLU A 133 -6.34 -14.59 3.59
C GLU A 133 -7.63 -13.97 3.07
N PHE A 134 -7.60 -12.68 2.79
CA PHE A 134 -8.72 -11.98 2.18
C PHE A 134 -9.09 -12.53 0.80
N GLU A 135 -8.12 -12.75 -0.08
CA GLU A 135 -8.35 -13.27 -1.44
C GLU A 135 -8.86 -14.72 -1.46
N ARG A 136 -8.44 -15.54 -0.49
CA ARG A 136 -8.77 -16.96 -0.39
C ARG A 136 -9.96 -17.26 0.50
N ARG A 137 -10.68 -16.23 0.95
CA ARG A 137 -11.83 -16.43 1.83
C ARG A 137 -12.85 -17.39 1.18
N PRO A 138 -13.43 -18.34 1.94
CA PRO A 138 -14.30 -19.39 1.40
C PRO A 138 -15.63 -18.87 0.86
N GLU A 139 -16.10 -17.71 1.30
CA GLU A 139 -17.34 -17.07 0.86
C GLU A 139 -17.29 -16.68 -0.62
N GLY A 140 -16.08 -16.44 -1.15
CA GLY A 140 -15.83 -15.97 -2.51
C GLY A 140 -15.96 -14.45 -2.63
N ARG A 141 -16.09 -13.95 -3.85
CA ARG A 141 -16.14 -12.52 -4.15
C ARG A 141 -17.58 -12.06 -4.34
N ALA A 142 -17.91 -10.92 -3.76
CA ALA A 142 -19.16 -10.26 -4.03
C ALA A 142 -19.15 -9.62 -5.43
N HIS A 143 -20.35 -9.47 -6.00
CA HIS A 143 -20.58 -8.82 -7.28
C HIS A 143 -21.61 -7.71 -7.10
N PHE A 144 -21.28 -6.52 -7.60
CA PHE A 144 -22.17 -5.35 -7.53
C PHE A 144 -22.98 -5.15 -8.83
N GLY A 145 -22.30 -5.27 -9.97
CA GLY A 145 -22.96 -5.19 -11.28
C GLY A 145 -22.87 -3.82 -11.94
N TYR A 146 -21.70 -3.23 -11.93
CA TYR A 146 -21.32 -2.12 -12.80
C TYR A 146 -20.16 -2.58 -13.73
N GLU A 147 -19.88 -1.81 -14.77
CA GLU A 147 -18.74 -2.09 -15.65
C GLU A 147 -17.45 -1.63 -14.98
N ASP A 148 -16.53 -2.58 -14.79
CA ASP A 148 -15.24 -2.30 -14.13
C ASP A 148 -14.44 -1.26 -14.93
N GLY A 149 -13.92 -0.24 -14.24
CA GLY A 149 -13.17 0.86 -14.84
C GLY A 149 -14.05 2.03 -15.35
N ASP A 150 -15.39 1.89 -15.28
CA ASP A 150 -16.33 2.95 -15.66
C ASP A 150 -16.89 3.67 -14.42
N ALA A 151 -15.98 4.03 -13.49
CA ALA A 151 -16.28 4.81 -12.30
C ALA A 151 -15.28 5.94 -12.14
N GLU A 152 -15.77 7.14 -11.87
CA GLU A 152 -14.96 8.36 -11.88
C GLU A 152 -15.08 9.13 -10.56
N ARG A 153 -13.92 9.59 -10.03
CA ARG A 153 -13.90 10.52 -8.90
C ARG A 153 -14.42 11.88 -9.34
N VAL A 154 -15.49 12.36 -8.70
CA VAL A 154 -16.12 13.65 -9.02
C VAL A 154 -16.40 14.46 -7.75
N GLU A 155 -16.50 15.77 -7.89
CA GLU A 155 -17.01 16.61 -6.80
C GLU A 155 -18.52 16.34 -6.57
N VAL A 156 -18.90 16.23 -5.31
CA VAL A 156 -20.32 16.07 -4.95
C VAL A 156 -20.99 17.43 -5.01
N PRO A 157 -22.04 17.61 -5.83
CA PRO A 157 -22.70 18.88 -6.00
C PRO A 157 -23.12 19.55 -4.68
N GLY A 158 -22.81 20.83 -4.55
CA GLY A 158 -23.15 21.62 -3.36
C GLY A 158 -22.34 21.28 -2.10
N THR A 159 -21.22 20.57 -2.25
CA THR A 159 -20.31 20.25 -1.15
C THR A 159 -18.85 20.48 -1.56
N ASN A 160 -17.93 20.45 -0.57
CA ASN A 160 -16.48 20.46 -0.83
C ASN A 160 -15.90 19.05 -0.70
N THR A 161 -16.70 18.02 -0.98
CA THR A 161 -16.31 16.63 -0.86
C THR A 161 -16.32 15.93 -2.22
N TYR A 162 -15.66 14.80 -2.30
CA TYR A 162 -15.66 13.95 -3.48
C TYR A 162 -16.53 12.71 -3.27
N GLY A 163 -16.97 12.13 -4.36
CA GLY A 163 -17.64 10.85 -4.44
C GLY A 163 -17.24 10.14 -5.73
N VAL A 164 -17.84 9.00 -5.98
CA VAL A 164 -17.59 8.19 -7.18
C VAL A 164 -18.83 8.13 -8.02
N ARG A 165 -18.79 8.74 -9.20
CA ARG A 165 -19.84 8.66 -10.20
C ARG A 165 -19.75 7.30 -10.89
N LEU A 166 -20.84 6.55 -10.85
CA LEU A 166 -20.94 5.28 -11.51
C LEU A 166 -21.28 5.48 -13.00
N GLY A 167 -20.58 4.77 -13.87
CA GLY A 167 -20.92 4.66 -15.27
C GLY A 167 -21.97 3.58 -15.50
N THR A 168 -21.72 2.69 -16.46
CA THR A 168 -22.66 1.67 -16.92
C THR A 168 -23.09 0.70 -15.83
N ILE A 169 -24.39 0.66 -15.53
CA ILE A 169 -24.99 -0.33 -14.62
C ILE A 169 -25.48 -1.52 -15.44
N LEU A 170 -24.98 -2.71 -15.08
CA LEU A 170 -25.30 -3.95 -15.78
C LEU A 170 -26.72 -4.42 -15.45
N ARG A 171 -27.55 -4.60 -16.46
CA ARG A 171 -28.95 -5.00 -16.30
C ARG A 171 -29.11 -6.32 -15.54
N SER A 172 -30.16 -6.40 -14.72
CA SER A 172 -30.50 -7.56 -13.89
C SER A 172 -29.38 -8.00 -12.93
N ARG A 173 -28.46 -7.10 -12.61
CA ARG A 173 -27.43 -7.30 -11.61
C ARG A 173 -27.78 -6.57 -10.31
N PRO A 174 -27.09 -6.87 -9.19
CA PRO A 174 -27.43 -6.32 -7.87
C PRO A 174 -27.69 -4.81 -7.84
N ALA A 175 -26.84 -4.01 -8.46
CA ALA A 175 -26.99 -2.55 -8.50
C ALA A 175 -28.28 -2.14 -9.23
N ASP A 176 -28.54 -2.70 -10.42
CA ASP A 176 -29.74 -2.45 -11.20
C ASP A 176 -31.00 -2.87 -10.44
N LEU A 177 -31.01 -4.07 -9.86
CA LEU A 177 -32.15 -4.59 -9.08
C LEU A 177 -32.43 -3.75 -7.83
N ALA A 178 -31.44 -3.08 -7.28
CA ALA A 178 -31.57 -2.16 -6.14
C ALA A 178 -32.03 -0.74 -6.57
N GLY A 179 -32.05 -0.43 -7.87
CA GLY A 179 -32.42 0.88 -8.40
C GLY A 179 -31.26 1.89 -8.45
N VAL A 180 -30.01 1.43 -8.37
CA VAL A 180 -28.83 2.24 -8.70
C VAL A 180 -28.84 2.53 -10.20
N LYS A 181 -28.50 3.74 -10.59
CA LYS A 181 -28.50 4.20 -11.98
C LYS A 181 -27.14 4.69 -12.41
N GLU A 182 -26.92 4.65 -13.71
CA GLU A 182 -25.79 5.35 -14.33
C GLU A 182 -25.83 6.84 -13.97
N GLY A 183 -24.66 7.41 -13.64
CA GLY A 183 -24.54 8.79 -13.19
C GLY A 183 -24.75 9.02 -11.70
N ASP A 184 -25.19 8.01 -10.93
CA ASP A 184 -25.25 8.10 -9.47
C ASP A 184 -23.86 8.35 -8.88
N ILE A 185 -23.77 9.25 -7.91
CA ILE A 185 -22.51 9.55 -7.22
C ILE A 185 -22.55 8.87 -5.85
N VAL A 186 -21.77 7.81 -5.68
CA VAL A 186 -21.61 7.11 -4.40
C VAL A 186 -20.73 7.95 -3.48
N THR A 187 -21.25 8.27 -2.30
CA THR A 187 -20.55 9.08 -1.29
C THR A 187 -20.15 8.28 -0.05
N ALA A 188 -20.85 7.17 0.22
CA ALA A 188 -20.49 6.22 1.29
C ALA A 188 -20.96 4.80 0.96
N PHE A 189 -20.25 3.82 1.54
CA PHE A 189 -20.55 2.39 1.49
C PHE A 189 -20.57 1.84 2.93
N ASP A 190 -21.73 1.39 3.41
CA ASP A 190 -21.97 1.02 4.82
C ASP A 190 -21.48 2.09 5.82
N GLY A 191 -21.70 3.37 5.48
CA GLY A 191 -21.30 4.51 6.29
C GLY A 191 -19.81 4.89 6.18
N VAL A 192 -18.99 4.09 5.47
CA VAL A 192 -17.59 4.45 5.19
C VAL A 192 -17.54 5.40 4.00
N PRO A 193 -16.90 6.57 4.12
CA PRO A 193 -16.79 7.52 3.02
C PRO A 193 -16.12 6.90 1.79
N ILE A 194 -16.65 7.18 0.62
CA ILE A 194 -16.07 6.81 -0.69
C ILE A 194 -15.61 8.08 -1.38
N ARG A 195 -14.32 8.18 -1.71
CA ARG A 195 -13.70 9.36 -2.31
C ARG A 195 -12.89 9.06 -3.57
N THR A 196 -12.63 7.78 -3.84
CA THR A 196 -11.88 7.29 -5.01
C THR A 196 -12.55 6.06 -5.58
N SER A 197 -12.33 5.80 -6.87
CA SER A 197 -12.87 4.62 -7.57
C SER A 197 -12.29 3.32 -7.02
N GLU A 198 -11.01 3.36 -6.67
CA GLU A 198 -10.28 2.21 -6.11
C GLU A 198 -10.82 1.84 -4.72
N GLU A 199 -11.10 2.84 -3.86
CA GLU A 199 -11.73 2.57 -2.55
C GLU A 199 -13.13 1.98 -2.73
N PHE A 200 -13.93 2.48 -3.68
CA PHE A 200 -15.23 1.90 -3.99
C PHE A 200 -15.10 0.43 -4.42
N LEU A 201 -14.20 0.15 -5.36
CA LEU A 201 -13.93 -1.21 -5.83
C LEU A 201 -13.47 -2.12 -4.67
N MET A 202 -12.58 -1.63 -3.80
CA MET A 202 -12.14 -2.37 -2.62
C MET A 202 -13.28 -2.66 -1.65
N ARG A 203 -14.23 -1.72 -1.43
CA ARG A 203 -15.42 -1.96 -0.60
C ARG A 203 -16.34 -3.01 -1.19
N VAL A 204 -16.56 -2.96 -2.52
CA VAL A 204 -17.32 -4.01 -3.23
C VAL A 204 -16.63 -5.37 -3.05
N ARG A 205 -15.31 -5.45 -3.24
CA ARG A 205 -14.54 -6.68 -3.05
C ARG A 205 -14.58 -7.19 -1.60
N ARG A 206 -14.63 -6.31 -0.60
CA ARG A 206 -14.72 -6.67 0.83
C ARG A 206 -16.08 -7.17 1.25
N ALA A 207 -17.14 -6.75 0.59
CA ALA A 207 -18.49 -7.20 0.89
C ALA A 207 -18.61 -8.73 0.77
N LEU A 208 -19.48 -9.33 1.57
CA LEU A 208 -19.76 -10.75 1.47
C LEU A 208 -20.81 -10.99 0.37
N PRO A 209 -20.67 -12.08 -0.42
CA PRO A 209 -21.74 -12.50 -1.30
C PRO A 209 -23.06 -12.63 -0.53
N TYR A 210 -24.14 -12.18 -1.15
CA TYR A 210 -25.51 -12.20 -0.63
C TYR A 210 -25.77 -11.32 0.62
N SER A 211 -24.76 -10.60 1.14
CA SER A 211 -25.00 -9.58 2.16
C SER A 211 -25.74 -8.39 1.55
N THR A 212 -26.38 -7.61 2.41
CA THR A 212 -26.95 -6.31 2.01
C THR A 212 -26.04 -5.22 2.50
N VAL A 213 -25.58 -4.37 1.58
CA VAL A 213 -24.78 -3.18 1.84
C VAL A 213 -25.65 -1.93 1.63
N LYS A 214 -25.35 -0.87 2.35
CA LYS A 214 -26.07 0.40 2.23
C LYS A 214 -25.19 1.41 1.51
N LEU A 215 -25.67 1.92 0.37
CA LEU A 215 -25.01 2.99 -0.37
C LEU A 215 -25.65 4.32 -0.04
N SER A 216 -24.83 5.32 0.31
CA SER A 216 -25.27 6.72 0.29
C SER A 216 -24.93 7.30 -1.07
N ILE A 217 -25.95 7.77 -1.78
CA ILE A 217 -25.86 8.21 -3.17
C ILE A 217 -26.38 9.64 -3.29
N VAL A 218 -25.73 10.38 -4.17
CA VAL A 218 -26.23 11.68 -4.66
C VAL A 218 -26.59 11.50 -6.13
N ARG A 219 -27.88 11.69 -6.46
CA ARG A 219 -28.40 11.59 -7.82
C ARG A 219 -28.76 12.97 -8.35
N LYS A 220 -28.26 13.33 -9.52
CA LYS A 220 -28.68 14.52 -10.24
C LYS A 220 -30.02 14.25 -10.93
N GLY A 221 -30.88 15.25 -10.98
CA GLY A 221 -32.07 15.21 -11.83
C GLY A 221 -31.71 15.21 -13.32
N GLU A 222 -32.74 15.04 -14.17
CA GLU A 222 -32.55 14.99 -15.63
C GLU A 222 -32.09 16.34 -16.23
N ASN A 223 -32.46 17.45 -15.57
CA ASN A 223 -32.07 18.80 -15.99
C ASN A 223 -31.03 19.39 -15.02
N GLU A 224 -30.21 20.32 -15.49
CA GLU A 224 -29.19 21.01 -14.68
C GLU A 224 -29.78 21.79 -13.48
N THR A 225 -31.03 22.23 -13.61
CA THR A 225 -31.74 22.99 -12.58
C THR A 225 -32.50 22.12 -11.56
N ASP A 226 -32.55 20.82 -11.80
CA ASP A 226 -33.24 19.91 -10.91
C ASP A 226 -32.50 19.79 -9.57
N PRO A 227 -33.22 19.67 -8.45
CA PRO A 227 -32.61 19.47 -7.15
C PRO A 227 -31.84 18.14 -7.11
N VAL A 228 -30.75 18.16 -6.41
CA VAL A 228 -29.92 16.95 -6.15
C VAL A 228 -30.64 16.10 -5.10
N GLU A 229 -30.88 14.84 -5.41
CA GLU A 229 -31.50 13.89 -4.48
C GLU A 229 -30.44 13.12 -3.69
N LYS A 230 -30.61 13.03 -2.37
CA LYS A 230 -29.78 12.18 -1.51
C LYS A 230 -30.53 10.90 -1.18
N LEU A 231 -29.95 9.77 -1.52
CA LEU A 231 -30.56 8.46 -1.41
C LEU A 231 -29.74 7.54 -0.54
N GLU A 232 -30.41 6.68 0.21
CA GLU A 232 -29.84 5.54 0.90
C GLU A 232 -30.38 4.27 0.24
N ILE A 233 -29.55 3.58 -0.54
CA ILE A 233 -29.98 2.43 -1.33
C ILE A 233 -29.41 1.14 -0.74
N PRO A 234 -30.23 0.23 -0.21
CA PRO A 234 -29.77 -1.10 0.18
C PRO A 234 -29.56 -1.97 -1.08
N VAL A 235 -28.35 -2.48 -1.25
CA VAL A 235 -27.99 -3.36 -2.36
C VAL A 235 -27.67 -4.76 -1.83
N LYS A 236 -28.45 -5.75 -2.26
CA LYS A 236 -28.14 -7.15 -1.98
C LYS A 236 -27.05 -7.63 -2.95
N MET A 237 -25.85 -7.84 -2.46
CA MET A 237 -24.70 -8.24 -3.26
C MET A 237 -24.90 -9.59 -3.92
N GLY A 238 -24.45 -9.73 -5.15
CA GLY A 238 -24.37 -11.02 -5.85
C GLY A 238 -23.11 -11.79 -5.48
N LYS A 239 -22.93 -12.96 -6.10
CA LYS A 239 -21.68 -13.75 -6.06
C LYS A 239 -21.12 -13.84 -7.46
N GLN A 240 -19.79 -13.62 -7.58
CA GLN A 240 -19.03 -13.91 -8.79
C GLN A 240 -18.89 -15.42 -8.98
#